data_c6d6e14304d36cf78ed9b9b560520945
#
_entry.id   c6d6e14304d36cf78ed9b9b560520945
#
_cell.length_a   1.000
_cell.length_b   1.000
_cell.length_c   1.000
_cell.angle_alpha   90.00
_cell.angle_beta   90.00
_cell.angle_gamma   90.00
#
_symmetry.space_group_name_H-M   'P 1'
#
loop_
_entity.id
_entity.type
_entity.pdbx_description
1 polymer ?
#
loop_
_entity_poly.entity_id
_entity_poly.type
_entity_poly.pdbx_seq_one_letter_code
_entity_poly.pdbx_strand_id
1 'polypeptide(L)'
;MADGEWWFDDFEVGQLTRTMARTVTEADIVNFVTFSGIFEELFINADYAREKGLFKGRNAPGFLPFVMAEGLYVLTGKTRHGRALLGVDEVRLTAPVFAGDTIHAEVTVLEARPSESRPGNGILTLGHRVLNQDGMQVLAYRTTRMLERKAPPPEKGGRNRV
;
A
#
# COMPACT_ATOMS: atom_id res chain seq x y z
N MET A 1 -6.60 15.76 -6.35
CA MET A 1 -5.15 15.44 -6.12
C MET A 1 -4.68 16.37 -5.01
N ALA A 2 -4.03 15.87 -3.99
CA ALA A 2 -3.55 16.71 -2.89
C ALA A 2 -2.38 17.56 -3.38
N ASP A 3 -2.57 18.88 -3.43
CA ASP A 3 -1.61 19.88 -3.95
C ASP A 3 -0.46 20.17 -2.97
N GLY A 4 0.01 19.21 -2.19
CA GLY A 4 1.09 19.40 -1.24
C GLY A 4 2.15 18.30 -1.33
N GLU A 5 3.40 18.69 -1.25
CA GLU A 5 4.48 17.74 -0.98
C GLU A 5 4.34 17.22 0.46
N TRP A 6 4.26 15.88 0.60
CA TRP A 6 4.14 15.21 1.89
C TRP A 6 5.51 14.74 2.37
N TRP A 7 5.89 15.25 3.54
CA TRP A 7 7.10 14.87 4.26
C TRP A 7 6.73 14.05 5.50
N PHE A 8 7.70 13.41 6.13
CA PHE A 8 7.46 12.68 7.38
C PHE A 8 6.71 13.53 8.42
N ASP A 9 7.08 14.80 8.55
CA ASP A 9 6.54 15.72 9.57
C ASP A 9 5.06 16.11 9.34
N ASP A 10 4.47 15.73 8.21
CA ASP A 10 3.06 15.99 7.87
C ASP A 10 2.14 14.81 8.28
N PHE A 11 2.70 13.74 8.83
CA PHE A 11 1.94 12.57 9.26
C PHE A 11 1.66 12.60 10.76
N GLU A 12 0.40 12.34 11.12
CA GLU A 12 -0.06 12.26 12.50
C GLU A 12 -0.61 10.86 12.80
N VAL A 13 -0.32 10.33 13.98
CA VAL A 13 -0.88 9.04 14.42
C VAL A 13 -2.40 9.12 14.46
N GLY A 14 -3.06 8.11 13.91
CA GLY A 14 -4.52 8.07 13.74
C GLY A 14 -5.03 8.71 12.43
N GLN A 15 -4.18 9.41 11.69
CA GLN A 15 -4.57 9.99 10.41
C GLN A 15 -4.96 8.89 9.42
N LEU A 16 -6.17 9.02 8.85
CA LEU A 16 -6.71 8.11 7.83
C LEU A 16 -6.55 8.71 6.43
N THR A 17 -6.10 7.90 5.50
CA THR A 17 -6.07 8.19 4.07
C THR A 17 -6.86 7.14 3.33
N ARG A 18 -7.85 7.57 2.53
CA ARG A 18 -8.56 6.69 1.61
C ARG A 18 -8.03 6.90 0.20
N THR A 19 -7.68 5.82 -0.49
CA THR A 19 -7.20 5.87 -1.88
C THR A 19 -8.37 6.02 -2.85
N MET A 20 -8.06 6.35 -4.11
CA MET A 20 -9.00 6.07 -5.19
C MET A 20 -9.28 4.57 -5.27
N ALA A 21 -10.39 4.21 -5.93
CA ALA A 21 -10.73 2.82 -6.20
C ALA A 21 -10.23 2.41 -7.59
N ARG A 22 -9.95 1.11 -7.76
CA ARG A 22 -9.56 0.51 -9.04
C ARG A 22 -10.23 -0.86 -9.21
N THR A 23 -10.79 -1.10 -10.39
CA THR A 23 -11.32 -2.42 -10.76
C THR A 23 -10.18 -3.36 -11.14
N VAL A 24 -10.20 -4.55 -10.55
CA VAL A 24 -9.32 -5.67 -10.91
C VAL A 24 -9.82 -6.26 -12.22
N THR A 25 -8.99 -6.29 -13.23
CA THR A 25 -9.36 -6.82 -14.55
C THR A 25 -8.81 -8.23 -14.73
N GLU A 26 -9.40 -8.96 -15.68
CA GLU A 26 -8.87 -10.25 -16.14
C GLU A 26 -7.41 -10.12 -16.60
N ALA A 27 -7.08 -9.02 -17.30
CA ALA A 27 -5.72 -8.72 -17.73
C ALA A 27 -4.75 -8.54 -16.56
N ASP A 28 -5.19 -7.93 -15.46
CA ASP A 28 -4.35 -7.79 -14.26
C ASP A 28 -3.96 -9.17 -13.70
N ILE A 29 -4.92 -10.10 -13.63
CA ILE A 29 -4.68 -11.46 -13.13
C ILE A 29 -3.70 -12.20 -14.04
N VAL A 30 -3.95 -12.20 -15.35
CA VAL A 30 -3.09 -12.88 -16.35
C VAL A 30 -1.67 -12.32 -16.33
N ASN A 31 -1.53 -10.99 -16.37
CA ASN A 31 -0.23 -10.32 -16.33
C ASN A 31 0.53 -10.62 -15.04
N PHE A 32 -0.16 -10.59 -13.88
CA PHE A 32 0.47 -10.89 -12.61
C PHE A 32 0.95 -12.33 -12.53
N VAL A 33 0.13 -13.30 -12.94
CA VAL A 33 0.48 -14.73 -12.95
C VAL A 33 1.67 -14.97 -13.88
N THR A 34 1.65 -14.39 -15.08
CA THR A 34 2.74 -14.52 -16.06
C THR A 34 4.05 -13.90 -15.56
N PHE A 35 3.97 -12.70 -14.99
CA PHE A 35 5.15 -11.99 -14.46
C PHE A 35 5.74 -12.69 -13.24
N SER A 36 4.90 -13.14 -12.31
CA SER A 36 5.35 -13.74 -11.04
C SER A 36 5.75 -15.21 -11.17
N GLY A 37 5.31 -15.90 -12.22
CA GLY A 37 5.51 -17.34 -12.37
C GLY A 37 4.63 -18.20 -11.46
N ILE A 38 3.58 -17.64 -10.86
CA ILE A 38 2.62 -18.37 -9.99
C ILE A 38 1.63 -19.13 -10.88
N PHE A 39 2.11 -20.16 -11.58
CA PHE A 39 1.33 -20.97 -12.51
C PHE A 39 0.59 -22.12 -11.81
N GLU A 40 -0.20 -21.80 -10.78
CA GLU A 40 -1.10 -22.79 -10.18
C GLU A 40 -2.37 -22.96 -11.01
N GLU A 41 -2.91 -24.17 -11.10
CA GLU A 41 -4.13 -24.44 -11.88
C GLU A 41 -5.32 -23.57 -11.46
N LEU A 42 -5.39 -23.17 -10.19
CA LEU A 42 -6.40 -22.23 -9.69
C LEU A 42 -6.39 -20.88 -10.43
N PHE A 43 -5.25 -20.46 -10.96
CA PHE A 43 -5.07 -19.16 -11.59
C PHE A 43 -4.98 -19.20 -13.11
N ILE A 44 -4.71 -20.39 -13.69
CA ILE A 44 -4.50 -20.52 -15.14
C ILE A 44 -5.57 -21.39 -15.83
N ASN A 45 -6.32 -22.19 -15.06
CA ASN A 45 -7.34 -23.11 -15.58
C ASN A 45 -8.71 -22.75 -14.97
N ALA A 46 -9.54 -22.07 -15.76
CA ALA A 46 -10.85 -21.60 -15.28
C ALA A 46 -11.80 -22.75 -14.94
N ASP A 47 -11.73 -23.87 -15.67
CA ASP A 47 -12.57 -25.05 -15.39
C ASP A 47 -12.13 -25.71 -14.08
N TYR A 48 -10.83 -25.88 -13.87
CA TYR A 48 -10.31 -26.39 -12.62
C TYR A 48 -10.72 -25.52 -11.44
N ALA A 49 -10.56 -24.20 -11.56
CA ALA A 49 -10.91 -23.24 -10.51
C ALA A 49 -12.42 -23.31 -10.17
N ARG A 50 -13.29 -23.49 -11.16
CA ARG A 50 -14.72 -23.64 -10.96
C ARG A 50 -15.09 -24.95 -10.30
N GLU A 51 -14.49 -26.07 -10.71
CA GLU A 51 -14.85 -27.42 -10.26
C GLU A 51 -14.18 -27.77 -8.91
N LYS A 52 -12.88 -27.48 -8.79
CA LYS A 52 -12.03 -27.90 -7.67
C LYS A 52 -11.67 -26.75 -6.70
N GLY A 53 -11.68 -25.50 -7.19
CA GLY A 53 -11.34 -24.33 -6.38
C GLY A 53 -12.31 -24.13 -5.20
N LEU A 54 -11.78 -23.68 -4.08
CA LEU A 54 -12.57 -23.37 -2.87
C LEU A 54 -13.64 -22.31 -3.15
N PHE A 55 -13.33 -21.31 -3.97
CA PHE A 55 -14.19 -20.17 -4.25
C PHE A 55 -15.06 -20.35 -5.50
N LYS A 56 -15.02 -21.54 -6.13
CA LYS A 56 -15.83 -21.89 -7.30
C LYS A 56 -15.67 -20.93 -8.50
N GLY A 57 -14.50 -20.33 -8.63
CA GLY A 57 -14.14 -19.41 -9.70
C GLY A 57 -12.66 -19.07 -9.63
N ARG A 58 -12.14 -18.52 -10.75
CA ARG A 58 -10.74 -18.09 -10.83
C ARG A 58 -10.57 -16.76 -10.09
N ASN A 59 -10.10 -16.84 -8.86
CA ASN A 59 -9.74 -15.66 -8.07
C ASN A 59 -8.33 -15.16 -8.42
N ALA A 60 -8.06 -13.90 -8.09
CA ALA A 60 -6.72 -13.33 -8.18
C ALA A 60 -5.76 -14.00 -7.17
N PRO A 61 -4.48 -14.23 -7.52
CA PRO A 61 -3.45 -14.56 -6.54
C PRO A 61 -3.43 -13.51 -5.42
N GLY A 62 -3.31 -13.94 -4.16
CA GLY A 62 -3.47 -13.06 -2.99
C GLY A 62 -2.52 -11.85 -2.96
N PHE A 63 -1.35 -11.95 -3.58
CA PHE A 63 -0.42 -10.83 -3.71
C PHE A 63 -0.82 -9.79 -4.77
N LEU A 64 -1.70 -10.12 -5.73
CA LEU A 64 -2.16 -9.13 -6.70
C LEU A 64 -2.91 -7.96 -6.03
N PRO A 65 -3.96 -8.17 -5.22
CA PRO A 65 -4.61 -7.05 -4.53
C PRO A 65 -3.67 -6.31 -3.57
N PHE A 66 -2.65 -6.98 -3.01
CA PHE A 66 -1.62 -6.34 -2.19
C PHE A 66 -0.82 -5.31 -3.00
N VAL A 67 -0.23 -5.70 -4.14
CA VAL A 67 0.56 -4.76 -4.95
C VAL A 67 -0.30 -3.67 -5.58
N MET A 68 -1.56 -3.97 -5.89
CA MET A 68 -2.51 -2.96 -6.38
C MET A 68 -2.83 -1.92 -5.31
N ALA A 69 -3.07 -2.35 -4.06
CA ALA A 69 -3.31 -1.45 -2.93
C ALA A 69 -2.11 -0.55 -2.63
N GLU A 70 -0.89 -1.10 -2.70
CA GLU A 70 0.34 -0.33 -2.58
C GLU A 70 0.45 0.73 -3.70
N GLY A 71 0.17 0.34 -4.95
CA GLY A 71 0.14 1.28 -6.08
C GLY A 71 -0.90 2.40 -5.88
N LEU A 72 -2.10 2.07 -5.40
CA LEU A 72 -3.13 3.05 -5.09
C LEU A 72 -2.70 4.02 -3.98
N TYR A 73 -1.98 3.52 -2.96
CA TYR A 73 -1.46 4.39 -1.91
C TYR A 73 -0.36 5.33 -2.44
N VAL A 74 0.54 4.83 -3.28
CA VAL A 74 1.57 5.66 -3.95
C VAL A 74 0.92 6.79 -4.77
N LEU A 75 -0.18 6.52 -5.45
CA LEU A 75 -0.92 7.52 -6.24
C LEU A 75 -1.51 8.68 -5.39
N THR A 76 -1.59 8.53 -4.06
CA THR A 76 -1.98 9.64 -3.18
C THR A 76 -0.92 10.74 -3.10
N GLY A 77 0.30 10.48 -3.57
CA GLY A 77 1.44 11.39 -3.47
C GLY A 77 2.12 11.44 -2.10
N LYS A 78 1.54 10.79 -1.08
CA LYS A 78 2.02 10.83 0.31
C LYS A 78 3.37 10.12 0.53
N THR A 79 3.78 9.27 -0.41
CA THR A 79 5.07 8.56 -0.33
C THR A 79 6.15 9.17 -1.21
N ARG A 80 5.93 10.37 -1.77
CA ARG A 80 6.87 11.00 -2.72
C ARG A 80 8.27 11.17 -2.13
N HIS A 81 8.39 11.49 -0.85
CA HIS A 81 9.65 11.60 -0.11
C HIS A 81 10.02 10.29 0.61
N GLY A 82 9.50 9.16 0.14
CA GLY A 82 9.85 7.83 0.63
C GLY A 82 11.30 7.48 0.32
N ARG A 83 12.03 6.95 1.32
CA ARG A 83 13.41 6.50 1.20
C ARG A 83 13.52 4.99 1.10
N ALA A 84 12.69 4.26 1.82
CA ALA A 84 12.68 2.80 1.81
C ALA A 84 11.37 2.24 2.35
N LEU A 85 10.96 1.09 1.83
CA LEU A 85 10.06 0.15 2.49
C LEU A 85 10.92 -0.75 3.37
N LEU A 86 10.72 -0.68 4.68
CA LEU A 86 11.56 -1.39 5.66
C LEU A 86 10.97 -2.74 6.06
N GLY A 87 9.64 -2.89 5.96
CA GLY A 87 8.98 -4.13 6.32
C GLY A 87 7.52 -4.16 5.86
N VAL A 88 7.02 -5.39 5.76
CA VAL A 88 5.60 -5.70 5.56
C VAL A 88 5.26 -6.80 6.57
N ASP A 89 4.27 -6.51 7.41
CA ASP A 89 3.90 -7.38 8.52
C ASP A 89 2.39 -7.63 8.55
N GLU A 90 1.99 -8.66 9.30
CA GLU A 90 0.60 -8.98 9.60
C GLU A 90 -0.30 -9.09 8.36
N VAL A 91 0.21 -9.65 7.27
CA VAL A 91 -0.57 -9.84 6.04
C VAL A 91 -1.67 -10.87 6.30
N ARG A 92 -2.93 -10.48 6.06
CA ARG A 92 -4.14 -11.31 6.21
C ARG A 92 -5.00 -11.17 4.98
N LEU A 93 -5.13 -12.25 4.23
CA LEU A 93 -6.09 -12.39 3.13
C LEU A 93 -7.41 -12.87 3.74
N THR A 94 -8.42 -12.01 3.75
CA THR A 94 -9.68 -12.26 4.47
C THR A 94 -10.82 -12.71 3.55
N ALA A 95 -10.73 -12.37 2.26
CA ALA A 95 -11.68 -12.81 1.24
C ALA A 95 -11.02 -12.89 -0.15
N PRO A 96 -11.54 -13.72 -1.07
CA PRO A 96 -11.06 -13.76 -2.44
C PRO A 96 -11.38 -12.47 -3.19
N VAL A 97 -10.52 -12.14 -4.15
CA VAL A 97 -10.74 -11.05 -5.12
C VAL A 97 -10.85 -11.65 -6.50
N PHE A 98 -11.85 -11.24 -7.26
CA PHE A 98 -12.11 -11.70 -8.62
C PHE A 98 -11.93 -10.58 -9.65
N ALA A 99 -11.79 -10.96 -10.92
CA ALA A 99 -11.93 -9.99 -12.00
C ALA A 99 -13.34 -9.36 -11.94
N GLY A 100 -13.41 -8.03 -12.03
CA GLY A 100 -14.63 -7.26 -11.87
C GLY A 100 -14.79 -6.63 -10.48
N ASP A 101 -14.11 -7.14 -9.45
CA ASP A 101 -14.08 -6.48 -8.14
C ASP A 101 -13.38 -5.12 -8.23
N THR A 102 -13.91 -4.16 -7.50
CA THR A 102 -13.32 -2.82 -7.40
C THR A 102 -12.81 -2.60 -5.98
N ILE A 103 -11.50 -2.45 -5.84
CA ILE A 103 -10.84 -2.31 -4.55
C ILE A 103 -10.32 -0.90 -4.30
N HIS A 104 -10.27 -0.51 -3.04
CA HIS A 104 -9.57 0.67 -2.55
C HIS A 104 -8.90 0.35 -1.20
N ALA A 105 -7.94 1.16 -0.80
CA ALA A 105 -7.29 1.03 0.50
C ALA A 105 -7.67 2.18 1.44
N GLU A 106 -7.90 1.83 2.70
CA GLU A 106 -7.93 2.73 3.84
C GLU A 106 -6.63 2.54 4.61
N VAL A 107 -5.85 3.62 4.73
CA VAL A 107 -4.50 3.59 5.30
C VAL A 107 -4.44 4.49 6.51
N THR A 108 -4.16 3.91 7.67
CA THR A 108 -4.08 4.63 8.95
C THR A 108 -2.63 4.70 9.43
N VAL A 109 -2.19 5.85 9.89
CA VAL A 109 -0.89 6.01 10.56
C VAL A 109 -0.98 5.40 11.94
N LEU A 110 -0.25 4.31 12.18
CA LEU A 110 -0.21 3.61 13.48
C LEU A 110 0.90 4.14 14.37
N GLU A 111 2.05 4.48 13.78
CA GLU A 111 3.21 5.01 14.48
C GLU A 111 3.96 5.99 13.58
N ALA A 112 4.47 7.06 14.17
CA ALA A 112 5.35 8.02 13.52
C ALA A 112 6.46 8.41 14.51
N ARG A 113 7.72 8.14 14.18
CA ARG A 113 8.87 8.49 15.02
C ARG A 113 10.09 8.90 14.21
N PRO A 114 10.93 9.80 14.71
CA PRO A 114 12.21 10.08 14.08
C PRO A 114 13.07 8.82 13.96
N SER A 115 13.90 8.75 12.94
CA SER A 115 14.88 7.68 12.78
C SER A 115 16.11 7.99 13.65
N GLU A 116 16.46 7.06 14.54
CA GLU A 116 17.66 7.20 15.40
C GLU A 116 18.95 7.00 14.59
N SER A 117 18.96 6.04 13.66
CA SER A 117 20.15 5.67 12.88
C SER A 117 20.39 6.55 11.65
N ARG A 118 19.37 7.32 11.20
CA ARG A 118 19.44 8.15 9.99
C ARG A 118 18.80 9.52 10.25
N PRO A 119 19.51 10.45 10.88
CA PRO A 119 19.03 11.83 11.11
C PRO A 119 18.52 12.44 9.79
N GLY A 120 17.46 13.23 9.87
CA GLY A 120 16.78 13.80 8.70
C GLY A 120 15.73 12.88 8.08
N ASN A 121 15.50 11.70 8.66
CA ASN A 121 14.43 10.79 8.25
C ASN A 121 13.51 10.45 9.43
N GLY A 122 12.31 9.99 9.12
CA GLY A 122 11.37 9.44 10.08
C GLY A 122 10.89 8.06 9.64
N ILE A 123 10.40 7.30 10.60
CA ILE A 123 9.84 5.96 10.41
C ILE A 123 8.34 6.05 10.62
N LEU A 124 7.59 5.59 9.64
CA LEU A 124 6.13 5.45 9.68
C LEU A 124 5.75 3.98 9.69
N THR A 125 4.86 3.59 10.61
CA THR A 125 4.13 2.33 10.54
C THR A 125 2.69 2.63 10.12
N LEU A 126 2.27 2.03 9.03
CA LEU A 126 0.97 2.23 8.41
C LEU A 126 0.16 0.93 8.45
N GLY A 127 -1.08 1.02 8.90
CA GLY A 127 -2.05 -0.07 8.82
C GLY A 127 -2.92 0.08 7.58
N HIS A 128 -2.99 -0.95 6.77
CA HIS A 128 -3.75 -0.97 5.52
C HIS A 128 -4.94 -1.90 5.64
N ARG A 129 -6.13 -1.43 5.26
CA ARG A 129 -7.33 -2.22 5.06
C ARG A 129 -7.75 -2.07 3.60
N VAL A 130 -7.80 -3.15 2.87
CA VAL A 130 -8.25 -3.16 1.48
C VAL A 130 -9.69 -3.67 1.44
N LEU A 131 -10.57 -2.86 0.87
CA LEU A 131 -12.01 -3.10 0.82
C LEU A 131 -12.44 -3.24 -0.63
N ASN A 132 -13.40 -4.13 -0.89
CA ASN A 132 -14.03 -4.24 -2.20
C ASN A 132 -15.22 -3.26 -2.33
N GLN A 133 -15.95 -3.33 -3.44
CA GLN A 133 -17.11 -2.48 -3.76
C GLN A 133 -18.26 -2.60 -2.74
N ASP A 134 -18.36 -3.73 -2.04
CA ASP A 134 -19.40 -4.00 -1.04
C ASP A 134 -18.97 -3.60 0.38
N GLY A 135 -17.79 -3.00 0.52
CA GLY A 135 -17.20 -2.63 1.81
C GLY A 135 -16.64 -3.81 2.60
N MET A 136 -16.54 -4.99 1.99
CA MET A 136 -15.95 -6.16 2.62
C MET A 136 -14.42 -6.06 2.58
N GLN A 137 -13.77 -6.29 3.72
CA GLN A 137 -12.32 -6.36 3.80
C GLN A 137 -11.81 -7.63 3.10
N VAL A 138 -11.00 -7.46 2.08
CA VAL A 138 -10.38 -8.55 1.32
C VAL A 138 -8.94 -8.80 1.74
N LEU A 139 -8.27 -7.78 2.27
CA LEU A 139 -6.88 -7.85 2.70
C LEU A 139 -6.63 -6.83 3.81
N ALA A 140 -5.78 -7.19 4.78
CA ALA A 140 -5.18 -6.25 5.71
C ALA A 140 -3.69 -6.55 5.88
N TYR A 141 -2.89 -5.52 6.12
CA TYR A 141 -1.45 -5.64 6.37
C TYR A 141 -0.89 -4.37 7.00
N ARG A 142 0.35 -4.44 7.47
CA ARG A 142 1.11 -3.28 7.92
C ARG A 142 2.33 -3.07 7.05
N THR A 143 2.70 -1.79 6.84
CA THR A 143 3.98 -1.44 6.25
C THR A 143 4.76 -0.53 7.18
N THR A 144 6.07 -0.76 7.26
CA THR A 144 7.01 0.17 7.89
C THR A 144 7.84 0.85 6.83
N ARG A 145 7.85 2.18 6.81
CA ARG A 145 8.49 2.99 5.78
C ARG A 145 9.40 4.05 6.38
N MET A 146 10.48 4.34 5.68
CA MET A 146 11.32 5.51 5.97
C MET A 146 10.96 6.63 5.01
N LEU A 147 10.71 7.82 5.54
CA LEU A 147 10.46 9.03 4.77
C LEU A 147 11.44 10.13 5.21
N GLU A 148 11.73 11.02 4.30
CA GLU A 148 12.52 12.22 4.56
C GLU A 148 11.72 13.21 5.39
N ARG A 149 12.40 13.91 6.30
CA ARG A 149 11.85 15.01 7.08
C ARG A 149 12.06 16.34 6.36
N LYS A 150 11.20 17.31 6.64
CA LYS A 150 11.44 18.68 6.21
C LYS A 150 12.79 19.15 6.75
N ALA A 151 13.61 19.72 5.87
CA ALA A 151 14.84 20.35 6.34
C ALA A 151 14.48 21.45 7.36
N PRO A 152 15.17 21.54 8.52
CA PRO A 152 14.98 22.67 9.41
C PRO A 152 15.25 23.96 8.62
N PRO A 153 14.49 25.05 8.88
CA PRO A 153 14.77 26.33 8.24
C PRO A 153 16.25 26.68 8.48
N PRO A 154 16.96 27.23 7.49
CA PRO A 154 18.36 27.60 7.66
C PRO A 154 18.48 28.48 8.90
N GLU A 155 19.39 28.13 9.82
CA GLU A 155 19.70 28.96 10.97
C GLU A 155 19.97 30.38 10.47
N LYS A 156 19.22 31.34 10.96
CA LYS A 156 19.48 32.74 10.65
C LYS A 156 20.90 33.01 11.12
N GLY A 157 21.83 33.06 10.17
CA GLY A 157 23.24 33.25 10.42
C GLY A 157 23.42 34.40 11.43
N GLY A 158 24.02 34.09 12.57
CA GLY A 158 24.40 35.09 13.54
C GLY A 158 25.19 36.18 12.83
N ARG A 159 24.67 37.40 12.82
CA ARG A 159 25.43 38.55 12.36
C ARG A 159 26.68 38.58 13.23
N ASN A 160 27.82 38.18 12.67
CA ASN A 160 29.11 38.51 13.24
C ASN A 160 29.12 40.03 13.39
N ARG A 161 28.98 40.50 14.63
CA ARG A 161 29.37 41.86 14.97
C ARG A 161 30.88 41.87 14.95
N VAL A 162 31.41 42.56 13.97
CA VAL A 162 32.79 43.07 13.99
C VAL A 162 32.82 44.27 14.89
#